data_5ef012d4f5ac253d741382fd3c66f027
#
_entry.id   5ef012d4f5ac253d741382fd3c66f027
#
_cell.length_a   1.000
_cell.length_b   1.000
_cell.length_c   1.000
_cell.angle_alpha   90.00
_cell.angle_beta   90.00
_cell.angle_gamma   90.00
#
_symmetry.space_group_name_H-M   'P 1'
#
loop_
_entity.id
_entity.type
_entity.pdbx_description
1 polymer ?
#
loop_
_entity_poly.entity_id
_entity_poly.type
_entity_poly.pdbx_seq_one_letter_code
_entity_poly.pdbx_strand_id
1 'polypeptide(L)'
;MKILVLGSGAREHAIVLSLLGEDAGHAIVAAPGNAGIAARVPVVAVNATDPEAVTELARAENADLVIIGPEAPLVAGVADALRAAGFAVFGPDRAAAALEGSKNFAKRIMSEANVPTGRAFRASTVEEVVAALDELGAPHVVKADGLAAGKGVLVTSDRDAAIEHARQYLDAGSVLIEEFLDGEEVSLFFLSDGQNVLPLSPAQDFKRLQDGDAGPNTGGMGAYSPLPWLDEHFGSERAFVDQVLDTVAAPVIRQLAAEGTPFVGLLYAGLILVDGGRTVKVIEFNARFGDPETQIVLPRLTSNLSELLYAAATGTLAEQPRPEFSDQAAVTVVLASEGYPEAPITGRVLTGLAHAENIPGVHLTHAATAVQGDALFATGGRVLNVVGLGDDFTAARAAAYAALDKIGLEGGQYRTDIAAKVAN
;
A
#
# COMPACT_ATOMS: atom_id res chain seq x y z
N MET A 1 22.04 12.94 1.09
CA MET A 1 21.70 12.46 -0.27
C MET A 1 20.70 13.41 -0.91
N LYS A 2 20.69 13.47 -2.23
CA LYS A 2 19.60 14.06 -3.02
C LYS A 2 18.61 12.96 -3.38
N ILE A 3 17.37 13.09 -2.91
CA ILE A 3 16.35 12.04 -3.05
C ILE A 3 15.19 12.56 -3.90
N LEU A 4 14.85 11.83 -4.97
CA LEU A 4 13.66 12.08 -5.78
C LEU A 4 12.56 11.10 -5.36
N VAL A 5 11.43 11.62 -4.86
CA VAL A 5 10.24 10.82 -4.53
C VAL A 5 9.22 10.97 -5.66
N LEU A 6 8.95 9.89 -6.38
CA LEU A 6 8.00 9.88 -7.49
C LEU A 6 6.62 9.47 -6.99
N GLY A 7 5.61 10.31 -7.23
CA GLY A 7 4.22 10.12 -6.86
C GLY A 7 3.58 11.35 -6.24
N SER A 8 2.28 11.26 -5.95
CA SER A 8 1.46 12.40 -5.50
C SER A 8 0.43 12.04 -4.42
N GLY A 9 0.50 10.83 -3.88
CA GLY A 9 -0.45 10.32 -2.88
C GLY A 9 -0.05 10.61 -1.43
N ALA A 10 -0.90 10.17 -0.51
CA ALA A 10 -0.63 10.27 0.93
C ALA A 10 0.52 9.35 1.35
N ARG A 11 0.71 8.23 0.68
CA ARG A 11 1.87 7.34 0.81
C ARG A 11 3.18 8.08 0.55
N GLU A 12 3.28 8.79 -0.58
CA GLU A 12 4.47 9.57 -0.93
C GLU A 12 4.68 10.72 0.05
N HIS A 13 3.59 11.34 0.52
CA HIS A 13 3.69 12.35 1.59
C HIS A 13 4.26 11.77 2.89
N ALA A 14 3.81 10.57 3.30
CA ALA A 14 4.34 9.88 4.47
C ALA A 14 5.83 9.53 4.31
N ILE A 15 6.26 9.08 3.12
CA ILE A 15 7.68 8.84 2.80
C ILE A 15 8.49 10.14 2.94
N VAL A 16 8.01 11.25 2.37
CA VAL A 16 8.67 12.56 2.47
C VAL A 16 8.79 13.02 3.93
N LEU A 17 7.71 12.88 4.73
CA LEU A 17 7.74 13.24 6.15
C LEU A 17 8.72 12.38 6.96
N SER A 18 8.79 11.09 6.68
CA SER A 18 9.74 10.18 7.33
C SER A 18 11.19 10.58 7.02
N LEU A 19 11.51 10.82 5.74
CA LEU A 19 12.84 11.26 5.32
C LEU A 19 13.25 12.64 5.87
N LEU A 20 12.30 13.57 6.03
CA LEU A 20 12.53 14.87 6.66
C LEU A 20 12.72 14.76 8.18
N GLY A 21 12.17 13.74 8.81
CA GLY A 21 12.34 13.45 10.24
C GLY A 21 13.71 12.90 10.60
N GLU A 22 14.50 12.45 9.62
CA GLU A 22 15.87 11.98 9.83
C GLU A 22 16.84 13.16 10.03
N ASP A 23 17.75 13.05 11.00
CA ASP A 23 18.79 14.05 11.25
C ASP A 23 19.97 13.91 10.25
N ALA A 24 19.66 13.67 8.98
CA ALA A 24 20.64 13.38 7.92
C ALA A 24 20.78 14.50 6.87
N GLY A 25 19.97 15.56 6.94
CA GLY A 25 20.04 16.73 6.07
C GLY A 25 19.86 16.40 4.58
N HIS A 26 18.92 15.51 4.25
CA HIS A 26 18.64 15.16 2.86
C HIS A 26 18.04 16.31 2.07
N ALA A 27 18.45 16.46 0.79
CA ALA A 27 17.76 17.31 -0.17
C ALA A 27 16.70 16.47 -0.89
N ILE A 28 15.42 16.74 -0.61
CA ILE A 28 14.29 15.96 -1.16
C ILE A 28 13.57 16.79 -2.21
N VAL A 29 13.24 16.16 -3.33
CA VAL A 29 12.35 16.69 -4.36
C VAL A 29 11.26 15.65 -4.62
N ALA A 30 10.01 16.07 -4.79
CA ALA A 30 8.93 15.17 -5.18
C ALA A 30 8.39 15.49 -6.58
N ALA A 31 7.86 14.48 -7.27
CA ALA A 31 7.33 14.65 -8.62
C ALA A 31 6.19 13.64 -8.90
N PRO A 32 4.99 14.10 -9.29
CA PRO A 32 4.58 15.49 -9.37
C PRO A 32 4.23 16.12 -8.02
N GLY A 33 4.12 15.32 -6.93
CA GLY A 33 3.71 15.78 -5.59
C GLY A 33 2.24 16.17 -5.49
N ASN A 34 1.85 16.66 -4.30
CA ASN A 34 0.54 17.23 -3.99
C ASN A 34 0.70 18.49 -3.12
N ALA A 35 -0.41 19.10 -2.71
CA ALA A 35 -0.37 20.33 -1.91
C ALA A 35 0.37 20.19 -0.57
N GLY A 36 0.21 19.06 0.12
CA GLY A 36 0.89 18.79 1.39
C GLY A 36 2.38 18.56 1.21
N ILE A 37 2.77 17.81 0.18
CA ILE A 37 4.18 17.60 -0.18
C ILE A 37 4.84 18.93 -0.56
N ALA A 38 4.16 19.75 -1.40
CA ALA A 38 4.67 21.06 -1.85
C ALA A 38 4.87 22.06 -0.70
N ALA A 39 4.15 21.89 0.41
CA ALA A 39 4.37 22.71 1.61
C ALA A 39 5.63 22.31 2.40
N ARG A 40 6.26 21.17 2.09
CA ARG A 40 7.41 20.62 2.82
C ARG A 40 8.68 20.59 1.98
N VAL A 41 8.58 20.25 0.69
CA VAL A 41 9.73 20.08 -0.22
C VAL A 41 9.41 20.67 -1.60
N PRO A 42 10.41 21.02 -2.42
CA PRO A 42 10.21 21.37 -3.82
C PRO A 42 9.48 20.25 -4.57
N VAL A 43 8.54 20.64 -5.46
CA VAL A 43 7.84 19.72 -6.35
C VAL A 43 8.09 20.10 -7.81
N VAL A 44 8.21 19.09 -8.66
CA VAL A 44 8.42 19.26 -10.10
C VAL A 44 7.34 18.50 -10.85
N ALA A 45 6.65 19.20 -11.75
CA ALA A 45 5.65 18.56 -12.60
C ALA A 45 6.31 17.59 -13.60
N VAL A 46 5.86 16.35 -13.63
CA VAL A 46 6.29 15.32 -14.57
C VAL A 46 5.16 14.35 -14.84
N ASN A 47 5.14 13.77 -16.02
CA ASN A 47 4.35 12.56 -16.25
C ASN A 47 5.08 11.38 -15.58
N ALA A 48 4.62 10.95 -14.43
CA ALA A 48 5.27 9.90 -13.64
C ALA A 48 5.34 8.53 -14.33
N THR A 49 4.55 8.31 -15.40
CA THR A 49 4.54 7.08 -16.18
C THR A 49 5.35 7.17 -17.48
N ASP A 50 6.06 8.29 -17.69
CA ASP A 50 6.96 8.48 -18.82
C ASP A 50 8.41 8.20 -18.38
N PRO A 51 9.02 7.05 -18.79
CA PRO A 51 10.36 6.68 -18.37
C PRO A 51 11.45 7.68 -18.77
N GLU A 52 11.31 8.30 -19.95
CA GLU A 52 12.28 9.27 -20.46
C GLU A 52 12.21 10.58 -19.65
N ALA A 53 11.01 11.13 -19.48
CA ALA A 53 10.80 12.37 -18.73
C ALA A 53 11.25 12.25 -17.27
N VAL A 54 10.98 11.11 -16.61
CA VAL A 54 11.42 10.87 -15.24
C VAL A 54 12.93 10.70 -15.15
N THR A 55 13.55 10.04 -16.14
CA THR A 55 15.03 9.89 -16.18
C THR A 55 15.72 11.23 -16.41
N GLU A 56 15.19 12.09 -17.26
CA GLU A 56 15.69 13.45 -17.46
C GLU A 56 15.57 14.29 -16.19
N LEU A 57 14.43 14.19 -15.49
CA LEU A 57 14.24 14.86 -14.20
C LEU A 57 15.26 14.37 -13.16
N ALA A 58 15.48 13.07 -13.04
CA ALA A 58 16.48 12.52 -12.11
C ALA A 58 17.90 13.04 -12.40
N ARG A 59 18.26 13.22 -13.68
CA ARG A 59 19.55 13.85 -14.09
C ARG A 59 19.60 15.32 -13.73
N ALA A 60 18.55 16.07 -14.02
CA ALA A 60 18.50 17.52 -13.73
C ALA A 60 18.61 17.79 -12.24
N GLU A 61 18.00 16.95 -11.43
CA GLU A 61 18.05 17.03 -9.97
C GLU A 61 19.34 16.43 -9.36
N ASN A 62 20.18 15.75 -10.15
CA ASN A 62 21.35 15.00 -9.67
C ASN A 62 20.96 14.02 -8.54
N ALA A 63 19.92 13.22 -8.75
CA ALA A 63 19.40 12.32 -7.73
C ALA A 63 20.40 11.21 -7.38
N ASP A 64 20.67 11.03 -6.09
CA ASP A 64 21.44 9.89 -5.57
C ASP A 64 20.54 8.66 -5.43
N LEU A 65 19.25 8.87 -5.10
CA LEU A 65 18.24 7.83 -4.92
C LEU A 65 16.91 8.29 -5.53
N VAL A 66 16.26 7.41 -6.28
CA VAL A 66 14.88 7.60 -6.76
C VAL A 66 13.98 6.58 -6.08
N ILE A 67 12.93 7.07 -5.40
CA ILE A 67 11.91 6.26 -4.73
C ILE A 67 10.64 6.32 -5.56
N ILE A 68 10.17 5.18 -6.06
CA ILE A 68 8.92 5.10 -6.84
C ILE A 68 7.79 4.67 -5.88
N GLY A 69 6.87 5.60 -5.64
CA GLY A 69 5.75 5.37 -4.71
C GLY A 69 4.63 4.52 -5.30
N PRO A 70 4.00 4.92 -6.44
CA PRO A 70 2.84 4.22 -7.00
C PRO A 70 3.22 3.10 -7.97
N GLU A 71 2.24 2.22 -8.26
CA GLU A 71 2.39 1.07 -9.16
C GLU A 71 2.47 1.43 -10.64
N ALA A 72 1.76 2.47 -11.08
CA ALA A 72 1.66 2.80 -12.50
C ALA A 72 3.03 3.10 -13.16
N PRO A 73 3.95 3.87 -12.57
CA PRO A 73 5.31 4.04 -13.07
C PRO A 73 6.11 2.75 -13.15
N LEU A 74 5.92 1.82 -12.21
CA LEU A 74 6.61 0.53 -12.19
C LEU A 74 6.21 -0.31 -13.42
N VAL A 75 4.91 -0.42 -13.66
CA VAL A 75 4.36 -1.14 -14.83
C VAL A 75 4.75 -0.44 -16.14
N ALA A 76 4.90 0.89 -16.13
CA ALA A 76 5.38 1.65 -17.28
C ALA A 76 6.88 1.43 -17.58
N GLY A 77 7.66 0.87 -16.63
CA GLY A 77 9.10 0.60 -16.80
C GLY A 77 10.00 1.79 -16.45
N VAL A 78 9.52 2.68 -15.59
CA VAL A 78 10.30 3.83 -15.12
C VAL A 78 11.53 3.37 -14.34
N ALA A 79 11.41 2.32 -13.51
CA ALA A 79 12.53 1.76 -12.76
C ALA A 79 13.61 1.20 -13.69
N ASP A 80 13.20 0.50 -14.76
CA ASP A 80 14.11 -0.05 -15.78
C ASP A 80 14.95 1.05 -16.44
N ALA A 81 14.30 2.14 -16.87
CA ALA A 81 14.98 3.26 -17.54
C ALA A 81 15.95 4.00 -16.61
N LEU A 82 15.56 4.23 -15.36
CA LEU A 82 16.39 4.87 -14.36
C LEU A 82 17.65 4.04 -14.03
N ARG A 83 17.49 2.70 -13.82
CA ARG A 83 18.62 1.81 -13.59
C ARG A 83 19.57 1.73 -14.80
N ALA A 84 19.02 1.66 -16.02
CA ALA A 84 19.80 1.69 -17.25
C ALA A 84 20.59 3.01 -17.38
N ALA A 85 20.09 4.12 -16.81
CA ALA A 85 20.78 5.41 -16.76
C ALA A 85 21.76 5.53 -15.58
N GLY A 86 21.90 4.51 -14.72
CA GLY A 86 22.87 4.44 -13.62
C GLY A 86 22.39 5.00 -12.27
N PHE A 87 21.09 5.24 -12.10
CA PHE A 87 20.54 5.71 -10.82
C PHE A 87 20.30 4.55 -9.85
N ALA A 88 20.49 4.79 -8.54
CA ALA A 88 19.94 3.93 -7.50
C ALA A 88 18.42 4.10 -7.44
N VAL A 89 17.66 3.01 -7.55
CA VAL A 89 16.19 3.05 -7.65
C VAL A 89 15.58 2.11 -6.62
N PHE A 90 14.73 2.64 -5.78
CA PHE A 90 13.84 1.87 -4.93
C PHE A 90 12.46 1.74 -5.60
N GLY A 91 12.21 0.57 -6.15
CA GLY A 91 11.04 0.18 -6.93
C GLY A 91 11.42 -0.92 -7.92
N PRO A 92 10.66 -2.02 -8.07
CA PRO A 92 11.00 -3.14 -8.95
C PRO A 92 10.92 -2.74 -10.44
N ASP A 93 11.69 -3.43 -11.26
CA ASP A 93 11.59 -3.36 -12.71
C ASP A 93 10.23 -3.90 -13.17
N ARG A 94 9.81 -3.53 -14.37
CA ARG A 94 8.51 -3.92 -14.94
C ARG A 94 8.26 -5.43 -14.83
N ALA A 95 9.27 -6.26 -15.10
CA ALA A 95 9.14 -7.71 -15.04
C ALA A 95 8.80 -8.22 -13.64
N ALA A 96 9.46 -7.68 -12.60
CA ALA A 96 9.18 -8.04 -11.21
C ALA A 96 7.91 -7.37 -10.68
N ALA A 97 7.58 -6.16 -11.14
CA ALA A 97 6.32 -5.47 -10.82
C ALA A 97 5.08 -6.20 -11.35
N ALA A 98 5.24 -7.14 -12.28
CA ALA A 98 4.18 -8.05 -12.70
C ALA A 98 3.59 -8.88 -11.54
N LEU A 99 4.28 -8.97 -10.41
CA LEU A 99 3.77 -9.59 -9.18
C LEU A 99 2.50 -8.88 -8.64
N GLU A 100 2.37 -7.56 -8.84
CA GLU A 100 1.13 -6.80 -8.62
C GLU A 100 0.32 -6.67 -9.90
N GLY A 101 0.99 -6.46 -11.04
CA GLY A 101 0.37 -6.19 -12.33
C GLY A 101 -0.42 -7.36 -12.94
N SER A 102 -0.14 -8.61 -12.54
CA SER A 102 -0.85 -9.81 -12.98
C SER A 102 -1.05 -10.80 -11.84
N LYS A 103 -2.31 -11.05 -11.52
CA LYS A 103 -2.69 -12.02 -10.49
C LYS A 103 -2.35 -13.46 -10.88
N ASN A 104 -2.41 -13.76 -12.18
CA ASN A 104 -1.98 -15.05 -12.72
C ASN A 104 -0.46 -15.25 -12.55
N PHE A 105 0.34 -14.21 -12.81
CA PHE A 105 1.78 -14.25 -12.58
C PHE A 105 2.08 -14.48 -11.09
N ALA A 106 1.43 -13.73 -10.19
CA ALA A 106 1.59 -13.89 -8.75
C ALA A 106 1.25 -15.32 -8.28
N LYS A 107 0.14 -15.90 -8.77
CA LYS A 107 -0.25 -17.29 -8.43
C LYS A 107 0.77 -18.31 -8.92
N ARG A 108 1.34 -18.12 -10.12
CA ARG A 108 2.41 -18.98 -10.64
C ARG A 108 3.65 -18.91 -9.75
N ILE A 109 4.13 -17.70 -9.43
CA ILE A 109 5.29 -17.50 -8.55
C ILE A 109 5.06 -18.13 -7.17
N MET A 110 3.87 -17.92 -6.57
CA MET A 110 3.52 -18.55 -5.29
C MET A 110 3.56 -20.07 -5.37
N SER A 111 3.02 -20.66 -6.43
CA SER A 111 3.02 -22.09 -6.65
C SER A 111 4.44 -22.66 -6.78
N GLU A 112 5.29 -22.03 -7.57
CA GLU A 112 6.68 -22.46 -7.79
C GLU A 112 7.57 -22.27 -6.55
N ALA A 113 7.28 -21.22 -5.77
CA ALA A 113 7.93 -20.94 -4.49
C ALA A 113 7.35 -21.72 -3.30
N ASN A 114 6.32 -22.55 -3.49
CA ASN A 114 5.57 -23.26 -2.45
C ASN A 114 4.99 -22.33 -1.36
N VAL A 115 4.53 -21.16 -1.75
CA VAL A 115 3.92 -20.17 -0.84
C VAL A 115 2.43 -20.48 -0.64
N PRO A 116 1.96 -20.56 0.62
CA PRO A 116 0.55 -20.83 0.90
C PRO A 116 -0.39 -19.74 0.39
N THR A 117 -1.37 -20.11 -0.41
CA THR A 117 -2.41 -19.22 -0.93
C THR A 117 -3.70 -20.02 -1.16
N GLY A 118 -4.82 -19.33 -1.41
CA GLY A 118 -6.08 -19.97 -1.80
C GLY A 118 -5.96 -20.67 -3.16
N ARG A 119 -6.73 -21.74 -3.35
CA ARG A 119 -6.85 -22.38 -4.66
C ARG A 119 -7.40 -21.38 -5.65
N ALA A 120 -6.94 -21.44 -6.89
CA ALA A 120 -7.34 -20.51 -7.92
C ALA A 120 -7.38 -21.17 -9.29
N PHE A 121 -8.32 -20.72 -10.11
CA PHE A 121 -8.47 -21.13 -11.51
C PHE A 121 -8.44 -19.91 -12.40
N ARG A 122 -7.57 -19.95 -13.42
CA ARG A 122 -7.61 -18.97 -14.50
C ARG A 122 -8.73 -19.36 -15.47
N ALA A 123 -9.57 -18.41 -15.82
CA ALA A 123 -10.65 -18.58 -16.77
C ALA A 123 -10.58 -17.53 -17.89
N SER A 124 -10.71 -17.97 -19.13
CA SER A 124 -10.70 -17.13 -20.35
C SER A 124 -12.03 -17.19 -21.09
N THR A 125 -12.93 -18.07 -20.67
CA THR A 125 -14.29 -18.20 -21.20
C THR A 125 -15.33 -18.29 -20.08
N VAL A 126 -16.59 -18.02 -20.41
CA VAL A 126 -17.68 -18.11 -19.43
C VAL A 126 -17.86 -19.54 -18.92
N GLU A 127 -17.66 -20.53 -19.78
CA GLU A 127 -17.74 -21.94 -19.45
C GLU A 127 -16.69 -22.34 -18.39
N GLU A 128 -15.47 -21.85 -18.55
CA GLU A 128 -14.38 -22.04 -17.57
C GLU A 128 -14.70 -21.34 -16.24
N VAL A 129 -15.26 -20.11 -16.29
CA VAL A 129 -15.73 -19.40 -15.09
C VAL A 129 -16.76 -20.22 -14.33
N VAL A 130 -17.80 -20.72 -15.04
CA VAL A 130 -18.86 -21.54 -14.46
C VAL A 130 -18.29 -22.78 -13.79
N ALA A 131 -17.41 -23.51 -14.49
CA ALA A 131 -16.78 -24.72 -13.96
C ALA A 131 -15.96 -24.43 -12.68
N ALA A 132 -15.20 -23.35 -12.66
CA ALA A 132 -14.42 -22.94 -11.50
C ALA A 132 -15.29 -22.52 -10.30
N LEU A 133 -16.37 -21.77 -10.54
CA LEU A 133 -17.32 -21.38 -9.49
C LEU A 133 -18.02 -22.62 -8.89
N ASP A 134 -18.36 -23.61 -9.72
CA ASP A 134 -19.01 -24.86 -9.25
C ASP A 134 -18.02 -25.73 -8.45
N GLU A 135 -16.73 -25.71 -8.79
CA GLU A 135 -15.72 -26.47 -8.05
C GLU A 135 -15.38 -25.83 -6.69
N LEU A 136 -15.26 -24.49 -6.63
CA LEU A 136 -14.87 -23.78 -5.42
C LEU A 136 -16.05 -23.54 -4.46
N GLY A 137 -17.26 -23.43 -5.00
CA GLY A 137 -18.46 -23.14 -4.22
C GLY A 137 -18.58 -21.66 -3.79
N ALA A 138 -19.62 -21.38 -2.99
CA ALA A 138 -19.85 -20.04 -2.44
C ALA A 138 -19.21 -19.88 -1.05
N PRO A 139 -18.80 -18.65 -0.65
CA PRO A 139 -18.83 -17.41 -1.43
C PRO A 139 -17.87 -17.42 -2.62
N HIS A 140 -18.28 -16.81 -3.72
CA HIS A 140 -17.51 -16.75 -4.97
C HIS A 140 -16.59 -15.55 -4.96
N VAL A 141 -15.31 -15.76 -5.34
CA VAL A 141 -14.31 -14.70 -5.48
C VAL A 141 -13.86 -14.63 -6.94
N VAL A 142 -14.17 -13.52 -7.60
CA VAL A 142 -13.80 -13.26 -8.98
C VAL A 142 -12.88 -12.06 -9.03
N LYS A 143 -11.70 -12.22 -9.63
CA LYS A 143 -10.70 -11.15 -9.75
C LYS A 143 -10.33 -10.95 -11.22
N ALA A 144 -10.43 -9.73 -11.72
CA ALA A 144 -9.86 -9.36 -13.00
C ALA A 144 -8.33 -9.48 -12.96
N ASP A 145 -7.71 -9.98 -14.01
CA ASP A 145 -6.26 -9.97 -14.14
C ASP A 145 -5.79 -8.57 -14.58
N GLY A 146 -4.85 -7.99 -13.85
CA GLY A 146 -4.34 -6.65 -14.08
C GLY A 146 -4.66 -5.64 -12.97
N LEU A 147 -4.19 -4.41 -13.18
CA LEU A 147 -4.45 -3.28 -12.27
C LEU A 147 -5.89 -2.78 -12.46
N ALA A 148 -6.70 -2.87 -11.43
CA ALA A 148 -8.11 -2.46 -11.47
C ALA A 148 -8.53 -1.55 -10.31
N ALA A 149 -7.57 -0.98 -9.57
CA ALA A 149 -7.79 -0.03 -8.46
C ALA A 149 -8.90 -0.50 -7.49
N GLY A 150 -8.89 -1.80 -7.11
CA GLY A 150 -9.88 -2.41 -6.22
C GLY A 150 -11.24 -2.75 -6.87
N LYS A 151 -11.54 -2.26 -8.06
CA LYS A 151 -12.82 -2.51 -8.75
C LYS A 151 -12.91 -3.85 -9.46
N GLY A 152 -11.78 -4.50 -9.70
CA GLY A 152 -11.68 -5.79 -10.39
C GLY A 152 -11.98 -7.01 -9.51
N VAL A 153 -12.29 -6.82 -8.23
CA VAL A 153 -12.54 -7.92 -7.28
C VAL A 153 -13.99 -7.88 -6.82
N LEU A 154 -14.68 -9.00 -7.01
CA LEU A 154 -16.02 -9.23 -6.47
C LEU A 154 -16.00 -10.45 -5.55
N VAL A 155 -16.53 -10.29 -4.33
CA VAL A 155 -16.86 -11.39 -3.41
C VAL A 155 -18.38 -11.40 -3.22
N THR A 156 -19.03 -12.51 -3.56
CA THR A 156 -20.49 -12.61 -3.51
C THR A 156 -20.94 -14.05 -3.31
N SER A 157 -22.09 -14.23 -2.66
CA SER A 157 -22.80 -15.54 -2.63
C SER A 157 -23.71 -15.74 -3.84
N ASP A 158 -23.93 -14.70 -4.64
CA ASP A 158 -24.75 -14.73 -5.85
C ASP A 158 -23.89 -15.19 -7.04
N ARG A 159 -24.17 -16.40 -7.53
CA ARG A 159 -23.45 -17.01 -8.64
C ARG A 159 -23.63 -16.26 -9.96
N ASP A 160 -24.82 -15.74 -10.22
CA ASP A 160 -25.10 -15.03 -11.47
C ASP A 160 -24.40 -13.67 -11.47
N ALA A 161 -24.35 -12.98 -10.32
CA ALA A 161 -23.56 -11.76 -10.15
C ALA A 161 -22.06 -12.04 -10.36
N ALA A 162 -21.52 -13.17 -9.90
CA ALA A 162 -20.13 -13.57 -10.12
C ALA A 162 -19.83 -13.78 -11.60
N ILE A 163 -20.72 -14.46 -12.34
CA ILE A 163 -20.58 -14.69 -13.78
C ILE A 163 -20.64 -13.37 -14.56
N GLU A 164 -21.59 -12.49 -14.21
CA GLU A 164 -21.73 -11.19 -14.87
C GLU A 164 -20.51 -10.28 -14.62
N HIS A 165 -19.96 -10.28 -13.41
CA HIS A 165 -18.74 -9.58 -13.12
C HIS A 165 -17.57 -10.13 -13.95
N ALA A 166 -17.41 -11.44 -14.05
CA ALA A 166 -16.38 -12.04 -14.88
C ALA A 166 -16.49 -11.62 -16.35
N ARG A 167 -17.70 -11.60 -16.92
CA ARG A 167 -17.96 -11.22 -18.32
C ARG A 167 -17.43 -9.84 -18.68
N GLN A 168 -17.50 -8.88 -17.73
CA GLN A 168 -17.03 -7.51 -17.96
C GLN A 168 -15.52 -7.43 -18.26
N TYR A 169 -14.75 -8.45 -17.84
CA TYR A 169 -13.29 -8.47 -17.99
C TYR A 169 -12.77 -9.50 -18.99
N LEU A 170 -13.59 -10.50 -19.39
CA LEU A 170 -13.16 -11.56 -20.29
C LEU A 170 -12.79 -11.05 -21.70
N ASP A 171 -13.41 -9.96 -22.17
CA ASP A 171 -13.06 -9.34 -23.46
C ASP A 171 -11.67 -8.67 -23.44
N ALA A 172 -11.23 -8.24 -22.25
CA ALA A 172 -9.94 -7.59 -22.05
C ALA A 172 -8.82 -8.58 -21.68
N GLY A 173 -9.17 -9.82 -21.27
CA GLY A 173 -8.20 -10.82 -20.85
C GLY A 173 -8.82 -12.00 -20.12
N SER A 174 -8.08 -12.56 -19.16
CA SER A 174 -8.58 -13.63 -18.29
C SER A 174 -9.01 -13.07 -16.94
N VAL A 175 -9.83 -13.84 -16.24
CA VAL A 175 -10.18 -13.62 -14.83
C VAL A 175 -9.62 -14.75 -13.98
N LEU A 176 -9.45 -14.48 -12.69
CA LEU A 176 -9.08 -15.46 -11.70
C LEU A 176 -10.29 -15.74 -10.81
N ILE A 177 -10.66 -17.01 -10.66
CA ILE A 177 -11.68 -17.48 -9.74
C ILE A 177 -10.94 -18.12 -8.56
N GLU A 178 -11.13 -17.57 -7.36
CA GLU A 178 -10.39 -18.01 -6.17
C GLU A 178 -11.29 -18.62 -5.10
N GLU A 179 -10.69 -19.48 -4.30
CA GLU A 179 -11.25 -19.95 -3.04
C GLU A 179 -11.51 -18.76 -2.12
N PHE A 180 -12.72 -18.69 -1.56
CA PHE A 180 -12.97 -17.72 -0.49
C PHE A 180 -12.21 -18.14 0.77
N LEU A 181 -11.43 -17.21 1.31
CA LEU A 181 -10.72 -17.39 2.57
C LEU A 181 -11.41 -16.55 3.64
N ASP A 182 -11.73 -17.17 4.77
CA ASP A 182 -12.35 -16.52 5.92
C ASP A 182 -11.33 -16.39 7.04
N GLY A 183 -11.11 -15.16 7.52
CA GLY A 183 -10.13 -14.89 8.55
C GLY A 183 -9.80 -13.41 8.71
N GLU A 184 -8.89 -13.10 9.63
CA GLU A 184 -8.40 -11.73 9.84
C GLU A 184 -7.29 -11.41 8.81
N GLU A 185 -7.43 -10.26 8.13
CA GLU A 185 -6.43 -9.79 7.17
C GLU A 185 -5.27 -9.08 7.87
N VAL A 186 -4.07 -9.24 7.31
CA VAL A 186 -2.83 -8.58 7.75
C VAL A 186 -2.07 -8.08 6.54
N SER A 187 -1.64 -6.84 6.59
CA SER A 187 -0.70 -6.24 5.64
C SER A 187 0.71 -6.30 6.22
N LEU A 188 1.65 -6.96 5.53
CA LEU A 188 3.04 -7.05 5.96
C LEU A 188 3.99 -6.65 4.82
N PHE A 189 5.02 -5.92 5.17
CA PHE A 189 5.90 -5.24 4.22
C PHE A 189 7.33 -5.76 4.36
N PHE A 190 7.99 -5.92 3.21
CA PHE A 190 9.36 -6.40 3.16
C PHE A 190 10.18 -5.55 2.19
N LEU A 191 11.29 -5.02 2.67
CA LEU A 191 12.31 -4.41 1.81
C LEU A 191 13.12 -5.51 1.14
N SER A 192 13.39 -5.37 -0.15
CA SER A 192 14.19 -6.34 -0.90
C SER A 192 15.20 -5.64 -1.81
N ASP A 193 16.40 -6.21 -1.89
CA ASP A 193 17.47 -5.83 -2.82
C ASP A 193 17.59 -6.79 -4.03
N GLY A 194 16.61 -7.67 -4.19
CA GLY A 194 16.61 -8.71 -5.21
C GLY A 194 17.15 -10.07 -4.73
N GLN A 195 17.78 -10.13 -3.57
CA GLN A 195 18.31 -11.34 -2.96
C GLN A 195 17.99 -11.43 -1.47
N ASN A 196 18.20 -10.34 -0.75
CA ASN A 196 17.99 -10.23 0.69
C ASN A 196 16.66 -9.54 0.99
N VAL A 197 16.10 -9.86 2.16
CA VAL A 197 14.79 -9.35 2.56
C VAL A 197 14.84 -8.92 4.03
N LEU A 198 14.34 -7.71 4.33
CA LEU A 198 14.15 -7.21 5.69
C LEU A 198 12.67 -6.85 5.92
N PRO A 199 12.06 -7.33 7.02
CA PRO A 199 10.67 -7.05 7.31
C PRO A 199 10.47 -5.67 7.95
N LEU A 200 9.32 -5.05 7.69
CA LEU A 200 8.81 -3.92 8.44
C LEU A 200 7.72 -4.36 9.44
N SER A 201 7.11 -3.41 10.15
CA SER A 201 6.00 -3.69 11.08
C SER A 201 4.72 -4.04 10.31
N PRO A 202 3.92 -5.02 10.77
CA PRO A 202 2.63 -5.32 10.18
C PRO A 202 1.60 -4.22 10.46
N ALA A 203 0.54 -4.22 9.65
CA ALA A 203 -0.59 -3.33 9.79
C ALA A 203 -1.89 -4.07 9.45
N GLN A 204 -3.02 -3.54 9.92
CA GLN A 204 -4.35 -3.96 9.48
C GLN A 204 -5.09 -2.76 8.88
N ASP A 205 -5.53 -2.91 7.64
CA ASP A 205 -6.30 -1.91 6.90
C ASP A 205 -7.81 -2.20 6.96
N PHE A 206 -8.60 -1.20 6.63
CA PHE A 206 -10.07 -1.25 6.55
C PHE A 206 -10.51 -0.91 5.13
N LYS A 207 -10.82 -1.95 4.35
CA LYS A 207 -11.07 -1.82 2.90
C LYS A 207 -12.49 -1.37 2.56
N ARG A 208 -13.45 -1.59 3.45
CA ARG A 208 -14.84 -1.22 3.20
C ARG A 208 -15.12 0.25 3.55
N LEU A 209 -16.02 0.87 2.78
CA LEU A 209 -16.32 2.30 2.91
C LEU A 209 -16.97 2.66 4.25
N GLN A 210 -17.85 1.80 4.77
CA GLN A 210 -18.70 2.10 5.92
C GLN A 210 -18.28 1.31 7.16
N ASP A 211 -18.71 1.80 8.32
CA ASP A 211 -18.53 1.14 9.61
C ASP A 211 -19.07 -0.29 9.59
N GLY A 212 -18.47 -1.17 10.38
CA GLY A 212 -18.81 -2.58 10.45
C GLY A 212 -18.50 -3.37 9.18
N ASP A 213 -17.48 -2.91 8.41
CA ASP A 213 -17.08 -3.51 7.14
C ASP A 213 -18.21 -3.65 6.12
N ALA A 214 -19.08 -2.63 6.07
CA ALA A 214 -20.20 -2.52 5.14
C ALA A 214 -19.86 -1.63 3.92
N GLY A 215 -20.72 -1.70 2.89
CA GLY A 215 -20.58 -0.90 1.68
C GLY A 215 -19.57 -1.47 0.68
N PRO A 216 -19.19 -0.70 -0.35
CA PRO A 216 -18.26 -1.12 -1.39
C PRO A 216 -16.81 -1.23 -0.88
N ASN A 217 -15.99 -2.00 -1.60
CA ASN A 217 -14.54 -1.98 -1.44
C ASN A 217 -13.97 -0.64 -1.88
N THR A 218 -12.91 -0.21 -1.21
CA THR A 218 -12.19 1.04 -1.47
C THR A 218 -10.68 0.79 -1.56
N GLY A 219 -9.88 1.84 -1.72
CA GLY A 219 -8.42 1.78 -1.57
C GLY A 219 -7.93 1.76 -0.12
N GLY A 220 -8.85 1.62 0.86
CA GLY A 220 -8.57 1.69 2.30
C GLY A 220 -9.13 2.97 2.92
N MET A 221 -9.89 2.81 4.02
CA MET A 221 -10.53 3.89 4.78
C MET A 221 -9.82 4.19 6.11
N GLY A 222 -8.80 3.42 6.42
CA GLY A 222 -7.98 3.58 7.61
C GLY A 222 -7.14 2.33 7.85
N ALA A 223 -6.25 2.43 8.83
CA ALA A 223 -5.40 1.32 9.24
C ALA A 223 -4.85 1.56 10.66
N TYR A 224 -4.31 0.53 11.26
CA TYR A 224 -3.57 0.62 12.52
C TYR A 224 -2.37 -0.31 12.57
N SER A 225 -1.39 0.00 13.42
CA SER A 225 -0.17 -0.75 13.69
C SER A 225 0.34 -0.39 15.11
N PRO A 226 0.97 -1.31 15.88
CA PRO A 226 1.21 -2.74 15.60
C PRO A 226 -0.07 -3.59 15.69
N LEU A 227 0.07 -4.93 15.60
CA LEU A 227 -1.05 -5.86 15.69
C LEU A 227 -0.94 -6.75 16.94
N PRO A 228 -1.31 -6.28 18.14
CA PRO A 228 -1.07 -7.01 19.39
C PRO A 228 -1.81 -8.36 19.46
N TRP A 229 -2.92 -8.53 18.74
CA TRP A 229 -3.65 -9.78 18.70
C TRP A 229 -2.90 -10.93 18.01
N LEU A 230 -1.84 -10.64 17.24
CA LEU A 230 -0.94 -11.67 16.71
C LEU A 230 -0.21 -12.45 17.80
N ASP A 231 0.00 -11.85 18.96
CA ASP A 231 0.66 -12.51 20.10
C ASP A 231 -0.13 -13.72 20.59
N GLU A 232 -1.46 -13.67 20.53
CA GLU A 232 -2.34 -14.79 20.94
C GLU A 232 -2.15 -16.02 20.05
N HIS A 233 -1.85 -15.82 18.77
CA HIS A 233 -1.76 -16.91 17.78
C HIS A 233 -0.32 -17.40 17.56
N PHE A 234 0.67 -16.49 17.66
CA PHE A 234 2.06 -16.75 17.29
C PHE A 234 3.04 -16.61 18.45
N GLY A 235 2.56 -16.24 19.66
CA GLY A 235 3.39 -15.97 20.82
C GLY A 235 4.04 -14.58 20.83
N SER A 236 4.23 -13.96 19.67
CA SER A 236 4.60 -12.56 19.50
C SER A 236 4.40 -12.10 18.05
N GLU A 237 4.13 -10.79 17.85
CA GLU A 237 4.12 -10.19 16.50
C GLU A 237 5.42 -10.49 15.74
N ARG A 238 6.56 -10.44 16.44
CA ARG A 238 7.87 -10.76 15.85
C ARG A 238 7.94 -12.19 15.31
N ALA A 239 7.43 -13.18 16.05
CA ALA A 239 7.41 -14.57 15.60
C ALA A 239 6.53 -14.76 14.36
N PHE A 240 5.39 -14.07 14.28
CA PHE A 240 4.58 -14.02 13.07
C PHE A 240 5.35 -13.44 11.88
N VAL A 241 5.99 -12.28 12.07
CA VAL A 241 6.77 -11.62 11.02
C VAL A 241 7.91 -12.49 10.53
N ASP A 242 8.62 -13.17 11.44
CA ASP A 242 9.71 -14.11 11.08
C ASP A 242 9.17 -15.32 10.31
N GLN A 243 8.03 -15.87 10.72
CA GLN A 243 7.39 -16.97 9.98
C GLN A 243 7.03 -16.56 8.55
N VAL A 244 6.42 -15.38 8.37
CA VAL A 244 6.03 -14.88 7.03
C VAL A 244 7.26 -14.55 6.19
N LEU A 245 8.31 -13.99 6.79
CA LEU A 245 9.59 -13.79 6.11
C LEU A 245 10.13 -15.11 5.52
N ASP A 246 10.15 -16.18 6.33
CA ASP A 246 10.73 -17.46 5.94
C ASP A 246 9.85 -18.26 4.97
N THR A 247 8.51 -18.18 5.12
CA THR A 247 7.59 -19.03 4.36
C THR A 247 6.93 -18.32 3.17
N VAL A 248 7.02 -16.99 3.09
CA VAL A 248 6.39 -16.21 2.03
C VAL A 248 7.40 -15.31 1.33
N ALA A 249 7.95 -14.30 2.01
CA ALA A 249 8.70 -13.24 1.35
C ALA A 249 10.03 -13.77 0.75
N ALA A 250 10.86 -14.44 1.54
CA ALA A 250 12.14 -14.94 1.06
C ALA A 250 11.99 -15.99 -0.06
N PRO A 251 11.04 -16.94 -0.02
CA PRO A 251 10.78 -17.84 -1.16
C PRO A 251 10.39 -17.13 -2.44
N VAL A 252 9.49 -16.12 -2.37
CA VAL A 252 9.07 -15.32 -3.54
C VAL A 252 10.25 -14.58 -4.16
N ILE A 253 11.05 -13.89 -3.32
CA ILE A 253 12.22 -13.13 -3.81
C ILE A 253 13.25 -14.05 -4.45
N ARG A 254 13.53 -15.21 -3.84
CA ARG A 254 14.44 -16.21 -4.44
C ARG A 254 13.91 -16.76 -5.77
N GLN A 255 12.62 -17.02 -5.88
CA GLN A 255 12.00 -17.51 -7.11
C GLN A 255 12.13 -16.48 -8.23
N LEU A 256 11.79 -15.20 -7.97
CA LEU A 256 11.94 -14.13 -8.94
C LEU A 256 13.40 -13.94 -9.38
N ALA A 257 14.35 -14.00 -8.45
CA ALA A 257 15.77 -13.91 -8.77
C ALA A 257 16.24 -15.10 -9.63
N ALA A 258 15.77 -16.32 -9.34
CA ALA A 258 16.10 -17.52 -10.11
C ALA A 258 15.55 -17.46 -11.56
N GLU A 259 14.45 -16.76 -11.78
CA GLU A 259 13.89 -16.50 -13.11
C GLU A 259 14.55 -15.32 -13.85
N GLY A 260 15.54 -14.66 -13.24
CA GLY A 260 16.21 -13.51 -13.83
C GLY A 260 15.42 -12.21 -13.75
N THR A 261 14.43 -12.13 -12.88
CA THR A 261 13.61 -10.95 -12.61
C THR A 261 13.72 -10.55 -11.13
N PRO A 262 14.91 -10.14 -10.63
CA PRO A 262 15.11 -9.82 -9.22
C PRO A 262 14.19 -8.66 -8.80
N PHE A 263 13.57 -8.80 -7.64
CA PHE A 263 12.65 -7.79 -7.10
C PHE A 263 13.40 -6.84 -6.16
N VAL A 264 13.63 -5.62 -6.60
CA VAL A 264 14.25 -4.55 -5.80
C VAL A 264 13.22 -3.51 -5.42
N GLY A 265 12.93 -3.35 -4.15
CA GLY A 265 11.88 -2.43 -3.68
C GLY A 265 11.13 -2.97 -2.48
N LEU A 266 9.86 -2.56 -2.33
CA LEU A 266 9.00 -3.03 -1.27
C LEU A 266 8.01 -4.08 -1.79
N LEU A 267 8.12 -5.29 -1.24
CA LEU A 267 7.12 -6.35 -1.38
C LEU A 267 6.07 -6.19 -0.27
N TYR A 268 4.85 -5.89 -0.65
CA TYR A 268 3.70 -5.88 0.25
C TYR A 268 2.97 -7.23 0.09
N ALA A 269 2.90 -8.00 1.16
CA ALA A 269 2.12 -9.23 1.26
C ALA A 269 0.78 -8.94 1.95
N GLY A 270 -0.32 -9.03 1.20
CA GLY A 270 -1.67 -9.09 1.74
C GLY A 270 -1.96 -10.52 2.20
N LEU A 271 -2.09 -10.69 3.50
CA LEU A 271 -2.23 -11.99 4.16
C LEU A 271 -3.59 -12.14 4.78
N ILE A 272 -4.01 -13.39 4.98
CA ILE A 272 -5.18 -13.75 5.76
C ILE A 272 -4.86 -14.92 6.68
N LEU A 273 -5.30 -14.82 7.92
CA LEU A 273 -5.14 -15.86 8.93
C LEU A 273 -6.40 -16.71 9.00
N VAL A 274 -6.35 -17.90 8.42
CA VAL A 274 -7.45 -18.87 8.40
C VAL A 274 -7.32 -19.89 9.53
N ASP A 275 -8.26 -20.82 9.64
CA ASP A 275 -8.28 -21.91 10.63
C ASP A 275 -8.20 -21.40 12.09
N GLY A 276 -8.92 -20.31 12.39
CA GLY A 276 -8.91 -19.69 13.71
C GLY A 276 -7.56 -19.02 14.03
N GLY A 277 -6.94 -18.40 13.03
CA GLY A 277 -5.72 -17.61 13.17
C GLY A 277 -4.41 -18.41 13.12
N ARG A 278 -4.45 -19.72 12.80
CA ARG A 278 -3.28 -20.61 12.86
C ARG A 278 -2.54 -20.78 11.55
N THR A 279 -3.22 -20.56 10.43
CA THR A 279 -2.65 -20.79 9.09
C THR A 279 -2.60 -19.46 8.34
N VAL A 280 -1.41 -19.08 7.88
CA VAL A 280 -1.19 -17.88 7.06
C VAL A 280 -1.33 -18.25 5.59
N LYS A 281 -2.18 -17.52 4.85
CA LYS A 281 -2.27 -17.62 3.39
C LYS A 281 -2.10 -16.23 2.76
N VAL A 282 -1.50 -16.18 1.57
CA VAL A 282 -1.37 -14.95 0.79
C VAL A 282 -2.65 -14.74 -0.02
N ILE A 283 -3.23 -13.54 0.09
CA ILE A 283 -4.34 -13.06 -0.74
C ILE A 283 -3.81 -12.45 -2.03
N GLU A 284 -2.82 -11.54 -1.90
CA GLU A 284 -2.21 -10.81 -3.01
C GLU A 284 -0.84 -10.26 -2.63
N PHE A 285 -0.06 -9.89 -3.65
CA PHE A 285 1.13 -9.06 -3.48
C PHE A 285 0.91 -7.70 -4.13
N ASN A 286 1.51 -6.67 -3.53
CA ASN A 286 1.71 -5.38 -4.17
C ASN A 286 3.21 -5.09 -4.26
N ALA A 287 3.62 -4.39 -5.30
CA ALA A 287 5.04 -4.14 -5.63
C ALA A 287 5.54 -2.77 -5.12
N ARG A 288 4.87 -2.23 -4.13
CA ARG A 288 5.08 -0.86 -3.61
C ARG A 288 4.54 -0.72 -2.19
N PHE A 289 4.88 0.37 -1.53
CA PHE A 289 4.32 0.75 -0.25
C PHE A 289 2.79 0.77 -0.26
N GLY A 290 2.16 0.34 0.84
CA GLY A 290 0.70 0.38 1.02
C GLY A 290 0.16 1.81 1.20
N ASP A 291 -1.12 2.00 0.99
CA ASP A 291 -1.85 3.24 1.25
C ASP A 291 -3.29 2.88 1.68
N PRO A 292 -3.63 2.95 3.00
CA PRO A 292 -3.07 3.91 3.98
C PRO A 292 -2.04 3.36 4.98
N GLU A 293 -1.44 2.20 4.78
CA GLU A 293 -0.59 1.55 5.79
C GLU A 293 0.76 2.25 6.00
N THR A 294 1.35 2.81 4.94
CA THR A 294 2.62 3.55 5.03
C THR A 294 2.53 4.68 6.04
N GLN A 295 1.37 5.33 6.12
CA GLN A 295 1.09 6.47 6.98
C GLN A 295 1.12 6.14 8.47
N ILE A 296 1.05 4.86 8.83
CA ILE A 296 1.12 4.40 10.23
C ILE A 296 2.35 3.55 10.53
N VAL A 297 2.96 2.92 9.53
CA VAL A 297 4.18 2.13 9.69
C VAL A 297 5.40 3.04 9.79
N LEU A 298 5.56 4.01 8.88
CA LEU A 298 6.73 4.87 8.84
C LEU A 298 6.86 5.82 10.06
N PRO A 299 5.81 6.43 10.63
CA PRO A 299 5.95 7.24 11.83
C PRO A 299 6.43 6.47 13.07
N ARG A 300 6.27 5.14 13.07
CA ARG A 300 6.78 4.26 14.13
C ARG A 300 8.22 3.79 13.89
N LEU A 301 8.71 3.88 12.65
CA LEU A 301 10.06 3.44 12.30
C LEU A 301 11.11 4.33 12.99
N THR A 302 12.03 3.70 13.73
CA THR A 302 13.13 4.39 14.43
C THR A 302 14.48 4.24 13.70
N SER A 303 14.58 3.28 12.77
CA SER A 303 15.72 3.15 11.86
C SER A 303 15.63 4.20 10.73
N ASN A 304 16.77 4.62 10.18
CA ASN A 304 16.81 5.58 9.06
C ASN A 304 16.20 4.95 7.79
N LEU A 305 15.07 5.47 7.35
CA LEU A 305 14.39 5.01 6.14
C LEU A 305 15.30 5.17 4.91
N SER A 306 15.99 6.31 4.81
CA SER A 306 16.88 6.60 3.68
C SER A 306 18.00 5.58 3.51
N GLU A 307 18.61 5.12 4.60
CA GLU A 307 19.66 4.11 4.57
C GLU A 307 19.11 2.75 4.12
N LEU A 308 17.96 2.35 4.63
CA LEU A 308 17.29 1.10 4.27
C LEU A 308 16.90 1.08 2.78
N LEU A 309 16.30 2.15 2.27
CA LEU A 309 15.89 2.24 0.87
C LEU A 309 17.07 2.32 -0.09
N TYR A 310 18.15 3.03 0.31
CA TYR A 310 19.38 3.10 -0.47
C TYR A 310 20.10 1.75 -0.50
N ALA A 311 20.18 1.06 0.64
CA ALA A 311 20.76 -0.29 0.71
C ALA A 311 20.00 -1.29 -0.16
N ALA A 312 18.66 -1.25 -0.15
CA ALA A 312 17.84 -2.04 -1.06
C ALA A 312 18.12 -1.71 -2.52
N ALA A 313 18.19 -0.41 -2.87
CA ALA A 313 18.44 0.04 -4.23
C ALA A 313 19.85 -0.31 -4.77
N THR A 314 20.83 -0.51 -3.89
CA THR A 314 22.24 -0.76 -4.23
C THR A 314 22.74 -2.18 -3.97
N GLY A 315 21.85 -3.09 -3.51
CA GLY A 315 22.21 -4.50 -3.27
C GLY A 315 23.02 -4.75 -1.99
N THR A 316 22.92 -3.86 -1.00
CA THR A 316 23.65 -3.94 0.27
C THR A 316 22.74 -4.14 1.48
N LEU A 317 21.51 -4.62 1.25
CA LEU A 317 20.50 -4.78 2.31
C LEU A 317 20.93 -5.79 3.38
N ALA A 318 21.75 -6.79 3.03
CA ALA A 318 22.30 -7.76 3.97
C ALA A 318 23.24 -7.13 5.04
N GLU A 319 23.77 -5.92 4.78
CA GLU A 319 24.64 -5.20 5.70
C GLU A 319 23.83 -4.38 6.73
N GLN A 320 22.52 -4.21 6.48
CA GLN A 320 21.64 -3.44 7.35
C GLN A 320 21.11 -4.30 8.51
N PRO A 321 20.99 -3.73 9.71
CA PRO A 321 20.29 -4.38 10.78
C PRO A 321 18.79 -4.49 10.46
N ARG A 322 18.09 -5.39 11.16
CA ARG A 322 16.64 -5.46 11.10
C ARG A 322 16.06 -4.09 11.50
N PRO A 323 15.10 -3.55 10.74
CA PRO A 323 14.43 -2.29 11.07
C PRO A 323 13.76 -2.34 12.46
N GLU A 324 13.92 -1.25 13.21
CA GLU A 324 13.38 -1.09 14.56
C GLU A 324 12.21 -0.11 14.55
N PHE A 325 11.27 -0.31 15.46
CA PHE A 325 10.05 0.49 15.57
C PHE A 325 9.82 0.90 17.01
N SER A 326 9.22 2.07 17.22
CA SER A 326 8.75 2.51 18.53
C SER A 326 7.58 1.63 19.01
N ASP A 327 7.39 1.56 20.32
CA ASP A 327 6.28 0.84 20.96
C ASP A 327 4.94 1.58 20.84
N GLN A 328 4.93 2.79 20.27
CA GLN A 328 3.70 3.58 20.09
C GLN A 328 2.70 2.88 19.18
N ALA A 329 1.42 3.05 19.51
CA ALA A 329 0.32 2.74 18.62
C ALA A 329 0.15 3.86 17.58
N ALA A 330 -0.16 3.47 16.34
CA ALA A 330 -0.50 4.38 15.25
C ALA A 330 -1.85 4.00 14.66
N VAL A 331 -2.72 5.00 14.48
CA VAL A 331 -4.04 4.86 13.85
C VAL A 331 -4.17 5.91 12.76
N THR A 332 -4.57 5.52 11.56
CA THR A 332 -4.91 6.48 10.49
C THR A 332 -6.36 6.35 10.09
N VAL A 333 -7.03 7.47 9.91
CA VAL A 333 -8.40 7.55 9.38
C VAL A 333 -8.38 8.35 8.09
N VAL A 334 -8.96 7.77 7.04
CA VAL A 334 -9.04 8.41 5.71
C VAL A 334 -10.27 9.28 5.64
N LEU A 335 -10.08 10.57 5.30
CA LEU A 335 -11.15 11.47 4.90
C LEU A 335 -11.30 11.40 3.39
N ALA A 336 -12.48 10.99 2.91
CA ALA A 336 -12.81 10.84 1.51
C ALA A 336 -13.89 11.85 1.08
N SER A 337 -13.89 12.19 -0.21
CA SER A 337 -14.93 13.01 -0.84
C SER A 337 -16.27 12.27 -0.88
N GLU A 338 -17.37 13.01 -0.87
CA GLU A 338 -18.70 12.48 -1.14
C GLU A 338 -18.72 11.73 -2.48
N GLY A 339 -19.40 10.57 -2.51
CA GLY A 339 -19.50 9.71 -3.70
C GLY A 339 -18.31 8.79 -3.94
N TYR A 340 -17.25 8.84 -3.12
CA TYR A 340 -16.17 7.86 -3.18
C TYR A 340 -16.68 6.46 -2.78
N PRO A 341 -16.27 5.37 -3.43
CA PRO A 341 -15.22 5.24 -4.46
C PRO A 341 -15.71 5.38 -5.91
N GLU A 342 -16.99 5.45 -6.18
CA GLU A 342 -17.56 5.34 -7.52
C GLU A 342 -17.48 6.66 -8.30
N ALA A 343 -17.98 7.74 -7.71
CA ALA A 343 -18.10 9.05 -8.34
C ALA A 343 -17.79 10.19 -7.35
N PRO A 344 -16.51 10.36 -6.94
CA PRO A 344 -16.16 11.36 -5.94
C PRO A 344 -16.43 12.79 -6.45
N ILE A 345 -17.10 13.59 -5.62
CA ILE A 345 -17.34 15.00 -5.89
C ILE A 345 -16.09 15.79 -5.51
N THR A 346 -15.48 16.44 -6.49
CA THR A 346 -14.23 17.18 -6.35
C THR A 346 -14.46 18.70 -6.33
N GLY A 347 -13.41 19.48 -6.02
CA GLY A 347 -13.44 20.93 -6.03
C GLY A 347 -14.03 21.58 -4.77
N ARG A 348 -14.28 20.79 -3.71
CA ARG A 348 -14.71 21.32 -2.41
C ARG A 348 -13.53 21.77 -1.57
N VAL A 349 -13.74 22.85 -0.81
CA VAL A 349 -12.70 23.46 0.02
C VAL A 349 -12.45 22.63 1.29
N LEU A 350 -11.18 22.46 1.63
CA LEU A 350 -10.70 21.91 2.88
C LEU A 350 -10.34 23.04 3.84
N THR A 351 -10.79 22.93 5.09
CA THR A 351 -10.50 23.91 6.15
C THR A 351 -10.05 23.21 7.43
N GLY A 352 -9.48 23.99 8.35
CA GLY A 352 -9.20 23.53 9.71
C GLY A 352 -7.90 22.72 9.92
N LEU A 353 -7.12 22.46 8.86
CA LEU A 353 -5.93 21.59 8.92
C LEU A 353 -4.91 22.05 9.97
N ALA A 354 -4.63 23.37 10.02
CA ALA A 354 -3.71 23.92 11.00
C ALA A 354 -4.14 23.69 12.46
N HIS A 355 -5.47 23.65 12.73
CA HIS A 355 -5.97 23.31 14.05
C HIS A 355 -5.83 21.81 14.34
N ALA A 356 -5.99 20.95 13.34
CA ALA A 356 -5.81 19.51 13.46
C ALA A 356 -4.34 19.16 13.71
N GLU A 357 -3.39 19.75 12.98
CA GLU A 357 -1.95 19.52 13.13
C GLU A 357 -1.40 20.01 14.49
N ASN A 358 -2.08 20.92 15.18
CA ASN A 358 -1.69 21.37 16.51
C ASN A 358 -2.05 20.37 17.63
N ILE A 359 -2.78 19.30 17.35
CA ILE A 359 -3.09 18.26 18.32
C ILE A 359 -1.85 17.38 18.50
N PRO A 360 -1.36 17.18 19.74
CA PRO A 360 -0.18 16.36 19.98
C PRO A 360 -0.33 14.94 19.43
N GLY A 361 0.71 14.41 18.80
CA GLY A 361 0.72 13.08 18.20
C GLY A 361 -0.04 12.98 16.87
N VAL A 362 -0.53 14.09 16.33
CA VAL A 362 -1.24 14.09 15.03
C VAL A 362 -0.31 14.47 13.89
N HIS A 363 -0.43 13.74 12.79
CA HIS A 363 0.18 14.04 11.50
C HIS A 363 -0.88 13.98 10.40
N LEU A 364 -0.82 14.90 9.45
CA LEU A 364 -1.67 14.88 8.27
C LEU A 364 -0.85 14.49 7.04
N THR A 365 -1.36 13.53 6.27
CA THR A 365 -0.82 13.22 4.95
C THR A 365 -1.86 13.50 3.88
N HIS A 366 -1.48 14.33 2.91
CA HIS A 366 -2.35 14.72 1.81
C HIS A 366 -2.32 13.66 0.71
N ALA A 367 -3.49 13.27 0.23
CA ALA A 367 -3.70 12.48 -0.97
C ALA A 367 -4.11 13.40 -2.13
N ALA A 368 -5.40 13.40 -2.48
CA ALA A 368 -5.89 14.20 -3.59
C ALA A 368 -6.23 15.63 -3.15
N THR A 369 -5.23 16.50 -3.08
CA THR A 369 -5.38 17.91 -2.71
C THR A 369 -4.59 18.83 -3.63
N ALA A 370 -5.14 20.02 -3.90
CA ALA A 370 -4.45 21.08 -4.64
C ALA A 370 -4.76 22.46 -4.03
N VAL A 371 -3.81 23.39 -4.15
CA VAL A 371 -3.98 24.78 -3.76
C VAL A 371 -4.43 25.59 -4.99
N GLN A 372 -5.45 26.43 -4.83
CA GLN A 372 -5.88 27.44 -5.81
C GLN A 372 -6.08 28.76 -5.08
N GLY A 373 -5.28 29.78 -5.39
CA GLY A 373 -5.19 30.99 -4.59
C GLY A 373 -4.77 30.67 -3.17
N ASP A 374 -5.55 31.12 -2.18
CA ASP A 374 -5.27 30.89 -0.75
C ASP A 374 -6.06 29.70 -0.18
N ALA A 375 -6.77 28.95 -1.01
CA ALA A 375 -7.63 27.86 -0.56
C ALA A 375 -7.09 26.49 -1.00
N LEU A 376 -7.30 25.50 -0.15
CA LEU A 376 -6.98 24.09 -0.40
C LEU A 376 -8.25 23.35 -0.82
N PHE A 377 -8.16 22.56 -1.88
CA PHE A 377 -9.29 21.85 -2.49
C PHE A 377 -9.05 20.34 -2.53
N ALA A 378 -10.13 19.58 -2.33
CA ALA A 378 -10.18 18.15 -2.61
C ALA A 378 -10.29 17.91 -4.12
N THR A 379 -9.37 17.11 -4.69
CA THR A 379 -9.27 16.86 -6.14
C THR A 379 -9.52 15.41 -6.54
N GLY A 380 -9.86 14.54 -5.60
CA GLY A 380 -10.11 13.13 -5.86
C GLY A 380 -10.88 12.44 -4.74
N GLY A 381 -10.88 11.11 -4.74
CA GLY A 381 -11.66 10.29 -3.81
C GLY A 381 -11.14 10.33 -2.39
N ARG A 382 -9.97 9.76 -2.12
CA ARG A 382 -9.29 9.88 -0.81
C ARG A 382 -8.56 11.22 -0.78
N VAL A 383 -8.80 12.02 0.25
CA VAL A 383 -8.36 13.42 0.30
C VAL A 383 -7.22 13.61 1.29
N LEU A 384 -7.42 13.14 2.52
CA LEU A 384 -6.45 13.22 3.61
C LEU A 384 -6.40 11.91 4.38
N ASN A 385 -5.25 11.63 4.98
CA ASN A 385 -5.13 10.67 6.06
C ASN A 385 -4.80 11.45 7.34
N VAL A 386 -5.58 11.23 8.37
CA VAL A 386 -5.36 11.79 9.70
C VAL A 386 -4.74 10.70 10.55
N VAL A 387 -3.47 10.85 10.89
CA VAL A 387 -2.67 9.90 11.65
C VAL A 387 -2.59 10.36 13.09
N GLY A 388 -2.98 9.51 14.03
CA GLY A 388 -2.76 9.70 15.46
C GLY A 388 -1.73 8.70 15.98
N LEU A 389 -0.76 9.19 16.73
CA LEU A 389 0.20 8.40 17.51
C LEU A 389 -0.13 8.53 19.00
N GLY A 390 0.06 7.45 19.75
CA GLY A 390 -0.17 7.43 21.18
C GLY A 390 0.55 6.26 21.88
N ASP A 391 0.60 6.31 23.19
CA ASP A 391 1.21 5.22 23.98
C ASP A 391 0.38 3.93 23.91
N ASP A 392 -0.89 4.05 23.54
CA ASP A 392 -1.81 2.94 23.28
C ASP A 392 -2.81 3.30 22.16
N PHE A 393 -3.63 2.33 21.74
CA PHE A 393 -4.62 2.54 20.68
C PHE A 393 -5.75 3.48 21.09
N THR A 394 -6.08 3.58 22.39
CA THR A 394 -7.08 4.53 22.89
C THR A 394 -6.62 5.95 22.67
N ALA A 395 -5.37 6.26 23.04
CA ALA A 395 -4.76 7.57 22.85
C ALA A 395 -4.56 7.91 21.36
N ALA A 396 -4.01 6.98 20.57
CA ALA A 396 -3.77 7.17 19.14
C ALA A 396 -5.09 7.43 18.38
N ARG A 397 -6.11 6.63 18.67
CA ARG A 397 -7.44 6.78 18.07
C ARG A 397 -8.11 8.09 18.49
N ALA A 398 -8.06 8.43 19.76
CA ALA A 398 -8.62 9.69 20.26
C ALA A 398 -7.96 10.91 19.59
N ALA A 399 -6.64 10.90 19.40
CA ALA A 399 -5.91 11.96 18.71
C ALA A 399 -6.36 12.09 17.24
N ALA A 400 -6.45 10.97 16.50
CA ALA A 400 -6.88 10.98 15.09
C ALA A 400 -8.30 11.54 14.93
N TYR A 401 -9.26 11.09 15.73
CA TYR A 401 -10.65 11.57 15.62
C TYR A 401 -10.83 13.00 16.13
N ALA A 402 -10.12 13.42 17.18
CA ALA A 402 -10.12 14.81 17.63
C ALA A 402 -9.59 15.77 16.54
N ALA A 403 -8.63 15.31 15.74
CA ALA A 403 -8.11 16.07 14.61
C ALA A 403 -9.12 16.11 13.44
N LEU A 404 -9.78 15.00 13.12
CA LEU A 404 -10.85 14.95 12.12
C LEU A 404 -11.99 15.92 12.42
N ASP A 405 -12.37 16.07 13.69
CA ASP A 405 -13.41 17.02 14.14
C ASP A 405 -13.04 18.50 13.86
N LYS A 406 -11.76 18.80 13.61
CA LYS A 406 -11.30 20.16 13.23
C LYS A 406 -11.32 20.39 11.72
N ILE A 407 -11.38 19.32 10.93
CA ILE A 407 -11.26 19.39 9.47
C ILE A 407 -12.66 19.54 8.85
N GLY A 408 -12.86 20.59 8.07
CA GLY A 408 -14.08 20.82 7.31
C GLY A 408 -13.89 20.40 5.84
N LEU A 409 -14.74 19.49 5.38
CA LEU A 409 -14.95 19.13 3.98
C LEU A 409 -16.43 18.84 3.78
N GLU A 410 -17.12 19.66 2.98
CA GLU A 410 -18.54 19.46 2.71
C GLU A 410 -18.78 18.06 2.11
N GLY A 411 -19.72 17.28 2.69
CA GLY A 411 -20.03 15.92 2.29
C GLY A 411 -18.86 14.95 2.47
N GLY A 412 -17.81 15.33 3.18
CA GLY A 412 -16.69 14.45 3.50
C GLY A 412 -17.14 13.24 4.31
N GLN A 413 -16.58 12.08 4.02
CA GLN A 413 -16.94 10.80 4.66
C GLN A 413 -15.70 10.10 5.19
N TYR A 414 -15.85 9.46 6.35
CA TYR A 414 -14.83 8.65 7.00
C TYR A 414 -15.48 7.60 7.89
N ARG A 415 -14.75 6.58 8.25
CA ARG A 415 -15.21 5.56 9.21
C ARG A 415 -15.01 6.01 10.64
N THR A 416 -15.90 5.61 11.54
CA THR A 416 -15.83 5.93 12.98
C THR A 416 -15.32 4.76 13.81
N ASP A 417 -15.13 3.58 13.22
CA ASP A 417 -14.77 2.33 13.89
C ASP A 417 -13.31 1.88 13.69
N ILE A 418 -12.46 2.70 13.03
CA ILE A 418 -11.04 2.36 12.81
C ILE A 418 -10.35 2.10 14.15
N ALA A 419 -9.68 0.95 14.26
CA ALA A 419 -8.99 0.46 15.46
C ALA A 419 -9.87 0.32 16.72
N ALA A 420 -11.21 0.33 16.60
CA ALA A 420 -12.11 0.23 17.76
C ALA A 420 -11.97 -1.09 18.52
N LYS A 421 -11.64 -2.18 17.83
CA LYS A 421 -11.48 -3.51 18.44
C LYS A 421 -10.25 -3.61 19.37
N VAL A 422 -9.23 -2.79 19.15
CA VAL A 422 -7.96 -2.79 19.91
C VAL A 422 -7.81 -1.59 20.85
N ALA A 423 -8.68 -0.60 20.75
CA ALA A 423 -8.77 0.54 21.66
C ALA A 423 -9.71 0.18 22.83
N ASN A 424 -9.19 -0.03 24.01
CA ASN A 424 -9.95 -0.38 25.23
C ASN A 424 -10.18 0.86 26.11
#